data_d728ff205e6db453a3cef1653c5bffc0
#
_entry.id   d728ff205e6db453a3cef1653c5bffc0
#
_cell.length_a   1.000
_cell.length_b   1.000
_cell.length_c   1.000
_cell.angle_alpha   90.00
_cell.angle_beta   90.00
_cell.angle_gamma   90.00
#
_symmetry.space_group_name_H-M   'P 1'
#
loop_
_entity.id
_entity.type
_entity.pdbx_description
1 polymer ?
#
loop_
_entity_poly.entity_id
_entity_poly.type
_entity_poly.pdbx_seq_one_letter_code
_entity_poly.pdbx_strand_id
1 'polypeptide(L)'
;MLFRSGIETSCDETAAALVMGGYDVVSSAVSTQVDLHAEFGGVVPEIAGRAHLDMLNPMIARAIVEAGVQESRIDAVACTVGPGLVGALLVGVSAAKALALTWGVPFVGVNHMEAHLYAAFLEDPTDRKSTRLNSSHSQQSRMPSSA
;
A
#
# COMPACT_ATOMS: atom_id res chain seq x y z
N MET A 1 -21.41 2.87 -8.16
CA MET A 1 -20.44 2.69 -7.06
C MET A 1 -19.04 2.87 -7.61
N LEU A 2 -18.21 3.62 -6.90
CA LEU A 2 -16.85 3.94 -7.33
C LEU A 2 -15.87 2.88 -6.82
N PHE A 3 -15.09 2.29 -7.74
CA PHE A 3 -13.97 1.40 -7.42
C PHE A 3 -12.65 2.17 -7.48
N ARG A 4 -11.82 1.97 -6.47
CA ARG A 4 -10.48 2.56 -6.40
C ARG A 4 -9.45 1.46 -6.22
N SER A 5 -8.39 1.50 -7.04
CA SER A 5 -7.22 0.66 -6.85
C SER A 5 -6.23 1.37 -5.93
N GLY A 6 -5.76 0.71 -4.90
CA GLY A 6 -4.72 1.20 -3.99
C GLY A 6 -3.43 0.42 -4.15
N ILE A 7 -2.29 1.12 -4.14
CA ILE A 7 -0.96 0.54 -4.26
C ILE A 7 -0.08 1.04 -3.12
N GLU A 8 0.62 0.11 -2.47
CA GLU A 8 1.53 0.40 -1.36
C GLU A 8 2.88 -0.29 -1.57
N THR A 9 3.95 0.50 -1.62
CA THR A 9 5.34 0.03 -1.75
C THR A 9 6.31 0.86 -0.90
N SER A 10 5.86 1.44 0.21
CA SER A 10 6.68 2.42 0.95
C SER A 10 7.87 1.83 1.70
N CYS A 11 7.86 0.54 2.04
CA CYS A 11 8.92 -0.10 2.81
C CYS A 11 9.20 -1.53 2.34
N ASP A 12 8.72 -2.53 3.06
CA ASP A 12 9.05 -3.96 2.92
C ASP A 12 7.86 -4.85 2.55
N GLU A 13 6.74 -4.25 2.24
CA GLU A 13 5.55 -4.93 1.74
C GLU A 13 5.11 -4.37 0.40
N THR A 14 4.80 -5.25 -0.54
CA THR A 14 4.17 -4.88 -1.81
C THR A 14 2.71 -5.24 -1.72
N ALA A 15 1.83 -4.24 -1.77
CA ALA A 15 0.40 -4.47 -1.66
C ALA A 15 -0.38 -3.78 -2.77
N ALA A 16 -1.45 -4.44 -3.20
CA ALA A 16 -2.47 -3.88 -4.06
C ALA A 16 -3.86 -4.29 -3.57
N ALA A 17 -4.80 -3.37 -3.61
CA ALA A 17 -6.17 -3.61 -3.15
C ALA A 17 -7.18 -2.90 -4.04
N LEU A 18 -8.40 -3.44 -4.07
CA LEU A 18 -9.56 -2.73 -4.61
C LEU A 18 -10.53 -2.38 -3.49
N VAL A 19 -10.93 -1.11 -3.46
CA VAL A 19 -11.86 -0.57 -2.48
C VAL A 19 -13.07 0.01 -3.18
N MET A 20 -14.25 -0.34 -2.71
CA MET A 20 -15.52 0.15 -3.21
C MET A 20 -16.13 1.15 -2.24
N GLY A 21 -16.68 2.25 -2.76
CA GLY A 21 -17.35 3.25 -1.94
C GLY A 21 -16.45 4.00 -0.94
N GLY A 22 -15.15 3.72 -0.93
CA GLY A 22 -14.16 4.37 -0.07
C GLY A 22 -13.87 3.65 1.26
N TYR A 23 -14.59 2.59 1.59
CA TYR A 23 -14.43 1.85 2.86
C TYR A 23 -14.64 0.34 2.76
N ASP A 24 -15.20 -0.14 1.67
CA ASP A 24 -15.42 -1.58 1.48
C ASP A 24 -14.25 -2.20 0.71
N VAL A 25 -13.43 -2.98 1.40
CA VAL A 25 -12.27 -3.65 0.80
C VAL A 25 -12.75 -4.90 0.06
N VAL A 26 -12.80 -4.81 -1.27
CA VAL A 26 -13.27 -5.89 -2.15
C VAL A 26 -12.21 -6.97 -2.32
N SER A 27 -10.95 -6.55 -2.43
CA SER A 27 -9.79 -7.47 -2.48
C SER A 27 -8.55 -6.81 -1.93
N SER A 28 -7.63 -7.63 -1.42
CA SER A 28 -6.32 -7.17 -0.94
C SER A 28 -5.28 -8.27 -1.16
N ALA A 29 -4.26 -7.96 -1.94
CA ALA A 29 -3.13 -8.84 -2.20
C ALA A 29 -1.87 -8.22 -1.62
N VAL A 30 -1.16 -8.96 -0.78
CA VAL A 30 0.06 -8.51 -0.09
C VAL A 30 1.18 -9.53 -0.28
N SER A 31 2.37 -9.03 -0.56
CA SER A 31 3.62 -9.80 -0.55
C SER A 31 4.59 -9.15 0.42
N THR A 32 5.01 -9.89 1.45
CA THR A 32 5.99 -9.43 2.43
C THR A 32 7.41 -9.80 2.00
N GLN A 33 8.38 -8.95 2.38
CA GLN A 33 9.80 -9.15 2.15
C GLN A 33 10.56 -9.52 3.44
N VAL A 34 9.84 -9.89 4.51
CA VAL A 34 10.44 -10.16 5.82
C VAL A 34 11.59 -11.17 5.73
N ASP A 35 11.40 -12.25 5.00
CA ASP A 35 12.43 -13.29 4.84
C ASP A 35 13.65 -12.79 4.07
N LEU A 36 13.46 -11.92 3.07
CA LEU A 36 14.56 -11.33 2.29
C LEU A 36 15.47 -10.44 3.15
N HIS A 37 14.90 -9.76 4.12
CA HIS A 37 15.62 -8.82 4.97
C HIS A 37 16.14 -9.44 6.28
N ALA A 38 15.67 -10.62 6.65
CA ALA A 38 16.03 -11.31 7.90
C ALA A 38 17.54 -11.54 8.03
N GLU A 39 18.20 -11.90 6.92
CA GLU A 39 19.66 -12.15 6.91
C GLU A 39 20.49 -10.88 7.18
N PHE A 40 19.93 -9.71 6.92
CA PHE A 40 20.59 -8.42 7.08
C PHE A 40 20.26 -7.71 8.40
N GLY A 41 19.36 -8.29 9.21
CA GLY A 41 18.93 -7.70 10.48
C GLY A 41 18.03 -6.46 10.34
N GLY A 42 17.56 -6.15 9.17
CA GLY A 42 16.67 -5.00 8.88
C GLY A 42 16.46 -4.78 7.39
N VAL A 43 15.61 -3.82 7.05
CA VAL A 43 15.27 -3.51 5.66
C VAL A 43 16.46 -2.89 4.92
N VAL A 44 16.83 -3.51 3.79
CA VAL A 44 17.85 -3.00 2.87
C VAL A 44 17.13 -2.30 1.72
N PRO A 45 17.25 -0.96 1.58
CA PRO A 45 16.44 -0.18 0.62
C PRO A 45 16.55 -0.62 -0.82
N GLU A 46 17.75 -0.98 -1.29
CA GLU A 46 17.96 -1.45 -2.66
C GLU A 46 17.30 -2.81 -2.93
N ILE A 47 17.39 -3.73 -1.98
CA ILE A 47 16.74 -5.04 -2.06
C ILE A 47 15.21 -4.86 -2.05
N ALA A 48 14.71 -3.98 -1.20
CA ALA A 48 13.29 -3.64 -1.15
C ALA A 48 12.78 -3.11 -2.49
N GLY A 49 13.48 -2.16 -3.09
CA GLY A 49 13.11 -1.60 -4.38
C GLY A 49 13.03 -2.65 -5.50
N ARG A 50 14.00 -3.56 -5.55
CA ARG A 50 14.02 -4.67 -6.54
C ARG A 50 12.87 -5.65 -6.31
N ALA A 51 12.61 -6.02 -5.06
CA ALA A 51 11.51 -6.93 -4.74
C ALA A 51 10.14 -6.33 -5.09
N HIS A 52 9.96 -5.02 -4.92
CA HIS A 52 8.75 -4.34 -5.39
C HIS A 52 8.58 -4.40 -6.91
N LEU A 53 9.66 -4.25 -7.68
CA LEU A 53 9.61 -4.39 -9.14
C LEU A 53 9.11 -5.77 -9.57
N ASP A 54 9.55 -6.82 -8.91
CA ASP A 54 9.17 -8.19 -9.24
C ASP A 54 7.73 -8.51 -8.81
N MET A 55 7.29 -7.99 -7.66
CA MET A 55 6.04 -8.39 -7.03
C MET A 55 4.85 -7.48 -7.33
N LEU A 56 5.06 -6.24 -7.77
CA LEU A 56 3.97 -5.27 -7.89
C LEU A 56 2.93 -5.69 -8.94
N ASN A 57 3.36 -6.06 -10.15
CA ASN A 57 2.44 -6.49 -11.19
C ASN A 57 1.65 -7.76 -10.82
N PRO A 58 2.27 -8.82 -10.25
CA PRO A 58 1.53 -9.96 -9.71
C PRO A 58 0.48 -9.58 -8.65
N MET A 59 0.80 -8.66 -7.74
CA MET A 59 -0.14 -8.24 -6.70
C MET A 59 -1.31 -7.44 -7.26
N ILE A 60 -1.06 -6.54 -8.22
CA ILE A 60 -2.12 -5.79 -8.90
C ILE A 60 -3.05 -6.74 -9.66
N ALA A 61 -2.48 -7.65 -10.46
CA ALA A 61 -3.26 -8.63 -11.21
C ALA A 61 -4.10 -9.52 -10.28
N ARG A 62 -3.51 -9.99 -9.19
CA ARG A 62 -4.20 -10.78 -8.19
C ARG A 62 -5.36 -10.03 -7.55
N ALA A 63 -5.15 -8.79 -7.15
CA ALA A 63 -6.20 -7.97 -6.54
C ALA A 63 -7.40 -7.77 -7.49
N ILE A 64 -7.14 -7.52 -8.77
CA ILE A 64 -8.19 -7.35 -9.80
C ILE A 64 -8.96 -8.67 -10.00
N VAL A 65 -8.25 -9.79 -10.14
CA VAL A 65 -8.88 -11.12 -10.33
C VAL A 65 -9.72 -11.53 -9.12
N GLU A 66 -9.19 -11.38 -7.91
CA GLU A 66 -9.90 -11.70 -6.67
C GLU A 66 -11.14 -10.82 -6.45
N ALA A 67 -11.10 -9.57 -6.88
CA ALA A 67 -12.25 -8.68 -6.82
C ALA A 67 -13.34 -9.05 -7.83
N GLY A 68 -13.01 -9.76 -8.89
CA GLY A 68 -13.93 -10.05 -10.00
C GLY A 68 -14.40 -8.78 -10.74
N VAL A 69 -13.60 -7.72 -10.71
CA VAL A 69 -13.90 -6.42 -11.30
C VAL A 69 -13.09 -6.26 -12.58
N GLN A 70 -13.74 -5.77 -13.64
CA GLN A 70 -13.03 -5.41 -14.87
C GLN A 70 -12.25 -4.10 -14.67
N GLU A 71 -11.07 -4.00 -15.26
CA GLU A 71 -10.23 -2.79 -15.19
C GLU A 71 -10.96 -1.52 -15.62
N SER A 72 -11.85 -1.64 -16.62
CA SER A 72 -12.69 -0.54 -17.10
C SER A 72 -13.68 0.02 -16.07
N ARG A 73 -13.85 -0.66 -14.94
CA ARG A 73 -14.73 -0.24 -13.84
C ARG A 73 -13.96 0.47 -12.72
N ILE A 74 -12.64 0.57 -12.83
CA ILE A 74 -11.80 1.27 -11.85
C ILE A 74 -11.90 2.78 -12.17
N ASP A 75 -12.24 3.57 -11.16
CA ASP A 75 -12.51 5.01 -11.29
C ASP A 75 -11.33 5.89 -10.84
N ALA A 76 -10.39 5.33 -10.10
CA ALA A 76 -9.17 6.03 -9.66
C ALA A 76 -8.08 5.04 -9.26
N VAL A 77 -6.84 5.47 -9.38
CA VAL A 77 -5.66 4.76 -8.84
C VAL A 77 -5.04 5.60 -7.74
N ALA A 78 -4.97 5.05 -6.54
CA ALA A 78 -4.31 5.64 -5.38
C ALA A 78 -2.98 4.96 -5.11
N CYS A 79 -1.99 5.70 -4.65
CA CYS A 79 -0.70 5.14 -4.27
C CYS A 79 -0.07 5.95 -3.15
N THR A 80 0.62 5.28 -2.24
CA THR A 80 1.43 5.93 -1.22
C THR A 80 2.59 6.69 -1.86
N VAL A 81 2.67 7.98 -1.58
CA VAL A 81 3.71 8.88 -2.12
C VAL A 81 4.77 9.26 -1.09
N GLY A 82 4.58 8.92 0.17
CA GLY A 82 5.49 9.16 1.28
C GLY A 82 4.74 9.30 2.62
N PRO A 83 5.49 9.28 3.75
CA PRO A 83 6.90 8.94 3.86
C PRO A 83 7.21 7.47 3.60
N GLY A 84 8.47 7.17 3.22
CA GLY A 84 8.94 5.82 2.96
C GLY A 84 10.31 5.80 2.28
N LEU A 85 10.76 4.61 1.91
CA LEU A 85 12.01 4.44 1.16
C LEU A 85 11.85 4.98 -0.25
N VAL A 86 12.70 5.93 -0.65
CA VAL A 86 12.57 6.65 -1.93
C VAL A 86 12.52 5.71 -3.13
N GLY A 87 13.43 4.73 -3.21
CA GLY A 87 13.45 3.76 -4.29
C GLY A 87 12.21 2.87 -4.34
N ALA A 88 11.72 2.45 -3.18
CA ALA A 88 10.50 1.66 -3.06
C ALA A 88 9.24 2.47 -3.46
N LEU A 89 9.11 3.68 -2.94
CA LEU A 89 8.02 4.61 -3.31
C LEU A 89 7.98 4.87 -4.82
N LEU A 90 9.14 5.06 -5.43
CA LEU A 90 9.26 5.34 -6.86
C LEU A 90 8.66 4.22 -7.72
N VAL A 91 8.86 2.97 -7.32
CA VAL A 91 8.27 1.80 -8.01
C VAL A 91 6.74 1.88 -8.03
N GLY A 92 6.13 2.03 -6.86
CA GLY A 92 4.67 2.10 -6.73
C GLY A 92 4.07 3.31 -7.43
N VAL A 93 4.65 4.50 -7.24
CA VAL A 93 4.17 5.74 -7.83
C VAL A 93 4.25 5.71 -9.36
N SER A 94 5.37 5.20 -9.92
CA SER A 94 5.54 5.08 -11.37
C SER A 94 4.51 4.13 -11.98
N ALA A 95 4.30 2.97 -11.38
CA ALA A 95 3.29 2.01 -11.82
C ALA A 95 1.87 2.57 -11.70
N ALA A 96 1.54 3.20 -10.58
CA ALA A 96 0.22 3.80 -10.36
C ALA A 96 -0.11 4.90 -11.36
N LYS A 97 0.85 5.77 -11.67
CA LYS A 97 0.69 6.81 -12.69
C LYS A 97 0.52 6.22 -14.09
N ALA A 98 1.28 5.17 -14.43
CA ALA A 98 1.15 4.47 -15.70
C ALA A 98 -0.24 3.83 -15.85
N LEU A 99 -0.74 3.17 -14.80
CA LEU A 99 -2.09 2.59 -14.79
C LEU A 99 -3.17 3.66 -14.89
N ALA A 100 -3.07 4.73 -14.12
CA ALA A 100 -4.01 5.85 -14.18
C ALA A 100 -4.09 6.45 -15.58
N LEU A 101 -2.95 6.63 -16.24
CA LEU A 101 -2.87 7.11 -17.63
C LEU A 101 -3.51 6.11 -18.61
N THR A 102 -3.17 4.83 -18.47
CA THR A 102 -3.67 3.77 -19.36
C THR A 102 -5.18 3.59 -19.25
N TRP A 103 -5.71 3.63 -18.04
CA TRP A 103 -7.15 3.48 -17.79
C TRP A 103 -7.94 4.78 -17.94
N GLY A 104 -7.25 5.91 -18.14
CA GLY A 104 -7.90 7.22 -18.29
C GLY A 104 -8.61 7.71 -17.02
N VAL A 105 -8.04 7.38 -15.85
CA VAL A 105 -8.61 7.72 -14.53
C VAL A 105 -7.64 8.56 -13.72
N PRO A 106 -8.11 9.33 -12.71
CA PRO A 106 -7.24 10.13 -11.87
C PRO A 106 -6.28 9.29 -11.02
N PHE A 107 -5.07 9.84 -10.86
CA PHE A 107 -4.08 9.40 -9.88
C PHE A 107 -4.26 10.17 -8.58
N VAL A 108 -4.23 9.47 -7.44
CA VAL A 108 -4.33 10.05 -6.10
C VAL A 108 -3.12 9.68 -5.27
N GLY A 109 -2.31 10.66 -4.90
CA GLY A 109 -1.21 10.46 -3.94
C GLY A 109 -1.74 10.41 -2.51
N VAL A 110 -1.33 9.39 -1.76
CA VAL A 110 -1.76 9.16 -0.37
C VAL A 110 -0.55 9.24 0.56
N ASN A 111 -0.71 9.94 1.67
CA ASN A 111 0.29 9.94 2.73
C ASN A 111 0.21 8.62 3.52
N HIS A 112 1.37 7.98 3.72
CA HIS A 112 1.46 6.68 4.39
C HIS A 112 0.90 6.71 5.83
N MET A 113 1.18 7.76 6.58
CA MET A 113 0.70 7.90 7.96
C MET A 113 -0.83 8.14 8.00
N GLU A 114 -1.35 8.91 7.07
CA GLU A 114 -2.80 9.10 6.93
C GLU A 114 -3.50 7.79 6.55
N ALA A 115 -2.88 6.99 5.67
CA ALA A 115 -3.40 5.68 5.31
C ALA A 115 -3.52 4.75 6.53
N HIS A 116 -2.53 4.76 7.44
CA HIS A 116 -2.61 4.00 8.69
C HIS A 116 -3.76 4.46 9.59
N LEU A 117 -4.00 5.76 9.69
CA LEU A 117 -5.15 6.28 10.44
C LEU A 117 -6.48 5.83 9.81
N TYR A 118 -6.54 5.86 8.47
CA TYR A 118 -7.74 5.45 7.73
C TYR A 118 -8.02 3.94 7.81
N ALA A 119 -6.96 3.11 7.90
CA ALA A 119 -7.11 1.66 8.02
C ALA A 119 -7.94 1.25 9.25
N ALA A 120 -7.85 1.99 10.35
CA ALA A 120 -8.67 1.75 11.54
C ALA A 120 -10.18 1.91 11.26
N PHE A 121 -10.57 2.79 10.34
CA PHE A 121 -11.98 2.96 9.95
C PHE A 121 -12.49 1.87 9.00
N LEU A 122 -11.59 1.17 8.31
CA LEU A 122 -11.98 0.03 7.46
C LEU A 122 -12.35 -1.18 8.31
N GLU A 123 -11.72 -1.33 9.48
CA GLU A 123 -12.02 -2.42 10.43
C GLU A 123 -13.30 -2.16 11.22
N ASP A 124 -13.54 -0.91 11.63
CA ASP A 124 -14.76 -0.49 12.34
C ASP A 124 -15.19 0.92 11.92
N PRO A 125 -16.10 1.04 10.96
CA PRO A 125 -16.61 2.33 10.50
C PRO A 125 -17.33 3.17 11.59
N THR A 126 -17.72 2.54 12.70
CA THR A 126 -18.43 3.21 13.81
C THR A 126 -17.48 3.77 14.85
N ASP A 127 -16.27 3.29 14.93
CA ASP A 127 -15.27 3.71 15.90
C ASP A 127 -14.47 4.94 15.42
N ARG A 128 -15.16 6.08 15.35
CA ARG A 128 -14.51 7.37 15.05
C ARG A 128 -13.63 7.90 16.18
N LYS A 129 -13.53 7.21 17.31
CA LYS A 129 -12.85 7.69 18.53
C LYS A 129 -11.54 6.97 18.84
N SER A 130 -11.32 5.79 18.29
CA SER A 130 -10.04 5.12 18.51
C SER A 130 -9.03 5.57 17.46
N THR A 131 -8.46 6.74 17.66
CA THR A 131 -7.15 7.07 17.08
C THR A 131 -6.12 6.15 17.71
N ARG A 132 -6.23 4.86 17.47
CA ARG A 132 -5.20 3.91 17.89
C ARG A 132 -4.01 4.10 16.95
N LEU A 133 -3.09 4.92 17.39
CA LEU A 133 -1.69 4.97 16.97
C LEU A 133 -0.96 3.63 17.26
N ASN A 134 -1.64 2.50 17.02
CA ASN A 134 -1.06 1.18 17.04
C ASN A 134 -0.67 0.75 15.62
N SER A 135 -0.04 1.67 14.88
CA SER A 135 0.67 1.28 13.68
C SER A 135 2.00 0.60 14.09
N SER A 136 2.45 -0.33 13.30
CA SER A 136 3.77 -0.96 13.45
C SER A 136 4.91 0.05 13.60
N HIS A 137 4.73 1.28 13.11
CA HIS A 137 5.66 2.40 13.28
C HIS A 137 5.74 2.94 14.71
N SER A 138 4.68 2.84 15.53
CA SER A 138 4.74 3.25 16.94
C SER A 138 5.54 2.28 17.81
N GLN A 139 5.76 1.05 17.37
CA GLN A 139 6.61 0.08 18.07
C GLN A 139 8.10 0.27 17.77
N GLN A 140 8.45 0.76 16.58
CA GLN A 140 9.84 1.05 16.23
C GLN A 140 10.43 2.26 16.97
N SER A 141 9.59 3.20 17.41
CA SER A 141 10.04 4.35 18.19
C SER A 141 10.27 4.07 19.68
N ARG A 142 10.03 2.84 20.14
CA ARG A 142 10.22 2.41 21.53
C ARG A 142 11.48 1.58 21.76
N MET A 143 12.47 1.63 20.88
CA MET A 143 13.79 1.13 21.25
C MET A 143 14.40 2.06 22.30
N PRO A 144 14.75 1.57 23.50
CA PRO A 144 15.46 2.39 24.47
C PRO A 144 16.80 2.77 23.84
N SER A 145 17.11 4.07 23.83
CA SER A 145 18.46 4.54 23.57
C SER A 145 19.32 3.92 24.66
N SER A 146 20.07 2.89 24.32
CA SER A 146 21.13 2.39 25.18
C SER A 146 22.14 3.52 25.35
N ALA A 147 22.24 4.00 26.59
CA ALA A 147 23.28 4.88 27.02
C ALA A 147 24.66 4.22 26.89
#